data_1aaaf23766ea1e875337a653e9d619b9
#
_entry.id   1aaaf23766ea1e875337a653e9d619b9
#
_cell.length_a   1.000
_cell.length_b   1.000
_cell.length_c   1.000
_cell.angle_alpha   90.00
_cell.angle_beta   90.00
_cell.angle_gamma   90.00
#
_symmetry.space_group_name_H-M   'P 1'
#
loop_
_entity.id
_entity.type
_entity.pdbx_description
1 polymer ?
#
loop_
_entity_poly.entity_id
_entity_poly.type
_entity_poly.pdbx_seq_one_letter_code
_entity_poly.pdbx_strand_id
1 'polypeptide(L)' 'MKRAAKIDSINIRRSHFGLTGIVYSYGYAYAVRYAPDAIVTKALIRKSWREQRPAFRPYDDSTDTFV' A
#
# COMPACT_ATOMS: atom_id res chain seq x y z
N MET A 1 9.75 -8.87 -16.93
CA MET A 1 10.53 -8.16 -15.91
C MET A 1 9.72 -8.00 -14.64
N LYS A 2 10.31 -8.33 -13.53
CA LYS A 2 9.57 -8.20 -12.29
C LYS A 2 9.52 -6.74 -11.86
N ARG A 3 8.39 -6.36 -11.29
CA ARG A 3 8.26 -5.06 -10.68
C ARG A 3 9.31 -4.94 -9.59
N ALA A 4 10.00 -3.84 -9.58
CA ALA A 4 11.08 -3.66 -8.64
C ALA A 4 10.56 -3.67 -7.21
N ALA A 5 11.36 -4.22 -6.32
CA ALA A 5 11.05 -4.20 -4.91
C ALA A 5 11.34 -2.83 -4.28
N LYS A 6 11.80 -1.87 -5.07
CA LYS A 6 12.15 -0.56 -4.56
C LYS A 6 10.97 0.12 -3.90
N ILE A 7 11.19 0.66 -2.72
CA ILE A 7 10.20 1.43 -1.99
C ILE A 7 10.76 2.83 -1.82
N ASP A 8 10.05 3.82 -2.37
CA ASP A 8 10.42 5.21 -2.18
C ASP A 8 9.90 5.72 -0.84
N SER A 9 8.67 5.36 -0.50
CA SER A 9 8.08 5.70 0.78
C SER A 9 6.90 4.79 1.06
N ILE A 10 6.46 4.79 2.32
CA ILE A 10 5.31 4.02 2.77
C ILE A 10 4.43 4.95 3.59
N ASN A 11 3.13 4.84 3.41
CA ASN A 11 2.18 5.60 4.18
C ASN A 11 1.03 4.70 4.64
N ILE A 12 0.37 5.10 5.71
CA ILE A 12 -0.81 4.44 6.22
C ILE A 12 -1.90 5.49 6.29
N ARG A 13 -3.02 5.23 5.63
CA ARG A 13 -4.13 6.15 5.59
C ARG A 13 -5.34 5.52 6.23
N ARG A 14 -5.96 6.25 7.15
CA ARG A 14 -7.21 5.83 7.76
C ARG A 14 -8.37 6.53 7.05
N SER A 15 -9.38 5.77 6.68
CA SER A 15 -10.54 6.32 5.99
C SER A 15 -11.79 5.57 6.45
N HIS A 16 -12.93 5.92 5.86
CA HIS A 16 -14.18 5.22 6.10
C HIS A 16 -14.10 3.73 5.75
N PHE A 17 -13.21 3.40 4.84
CA PHE A 17 -13.09 2.04 4.33
C PHE A 17 -12.11 1.19 5.14
N GLY A 18 -11.50 1.76 6.17
CA GLY A 18 -10.53 1.07 6.99
C GLY A 18 -9.16 1.68 6.86
N LEU A 19 -8.15 0.86 7.05
CA LEU A 19 -6.75 1.28 6.92
C LEU A 19 -6.24 0.92 5.54
N THR A 20 -5.54 1.85 4.91
CA THR A 20 -4.94 1.62 3.61
C THR A 20 -3.43 1.70 3.76
N GLY A 21 -2.75 0.59 3.45
CA GLY A 21 -1.30 0.58 3.39
C GLY A 21 -0.85 0.96 2.00
N ILE A 22 -0.01 1.97 1.89
CA ILE A 22 0.38 2.55 0.61
C ILE A 22 1.89 2.44 0.45
N VAL A 23 2.30 1.92 -0.70
CA VAL A 23 3.71 1.88 -1.08
C VAL A 23 3.89 2.74 -2.32
N TYR A 24 4.84 3.64 -2.27
CA TYR A 24 5.22 4.45 -3.43
C TYR A 24 6.49 3.84 -4.02
N SER A 25 6.43 3.54 -5.30
CA SER A 25 7.53 2.90 -6.02
C SER A 25 7.62 3.52 -7.40
N TYR A 26 8.76 4.10 -7.70
CA TYR A 26 9.01 4.75 -9.00
C TYR A 26 7.95 5.78 -9.36
N GLY A 27 7.48 6.54 -8.37
CA GLY A 27 6.49 7.58 -8.58
C GLY A 27 5.05 7.09 -8.67
N TYR A 28 4.83 5.80 -8.57
CA TYR A 28 3.48 5.22 -8.60
C TYR A 28 3.07 4.79 -7.20
N ALA A 29 1.78 4.88 -6.93
CA ALA A 29 1.22 4.45 -5.66
C ALA A 29 0.52 3.10 -5.84
N TYR A 30 0.78 2.20 -4.90
CA TYR A 30 0.13 0.90 -4.84
C TYR A 30 -0.38 0.71 -3.42
N ALA A 31 -1.56 0.13 -3.28
CA ALA A 31 -2.16 0.05 -1.97
C ALA A 31 -2.90 -1.25 -1.75
N VAL A 32 -3.08 -1.58 -0.49
CA VAL A 32 -3.90 -2.69 -0.05
C VAL A 32 -4.71 -2.20 1.15
N ARG A 33 -5.94 -2.67 1.28
CA ARG A 33 -6.80 -2.29 2.39
C ARG A 33 -6.75 -3.33 3.47
N TYR A 34 -6.77 -2.84 4.70
CA TYR A 34 -6.81 -3.66 5.90
C TYR A 34 -8.09 -3.33 6.66
N ALA A 35 -8.52 -4.25 7.52
CA ALA A 35 -9.68 -4.02 8.39
C ALA A 35 -9.43 -2.81 9.28
N PRO A 36 -10.50 -2.09 9.69
CA PRO A 36 -10.34 -0.88 10.49
C PRO A 36 -9.64 -1.09 11.82
N ASP A 37 -9.75 -2.30 12.37
CA ASP A 37 -9.15 -2.65 13.65
C ASP A 37 -7.83 -3.40 13.51
N ALA A 38 -7.33 -3.54 12.30
CA ALA A 38 -6.07 -4.24 12.07
C ALA A 38 -4.91 -3.42 12.64
N ILE A 39 -3.91 -4.14 13.13
CA ILE A 39 -2.67 -3.51 13.58
C ILE A 39 -1.74 -3.47 12.38
N VAL A 40 -1.57 -2.29 11.82
CA VAL A 40 -0.80 -2.12 10.60
C VAL A 40 0.36 -1.18 10.89
N THR A 41 1.56 -1.62 10.59
CA THR A 41 2.77 -0.81 10.73
C THR A 41 3.45 -0.72 9.38
N LYS A 42 4.36 0.26 9.26
CA LYS A 42 5.15 0.37 8.04
C LYS A 42 6.01 -0.87 7.80
N ALA A 43 6.47 -1.49 8.88
CA ALA A 43 7.24 -2.73 8.77
C ALA A 43 6.39 -3.85 8.18
N LEU A 44 5.13 -3.95 8.60
CA LEU A 44 4.21 -4.93 8.03
C LEU A 44 3.98 -4.69 6.55
N ILE A 45 3.78 -3.43 6.18
CA ILE A 45 3.54 -3.08 4.78
C ILE A 45 4.76 -3.41 3.94
N ARG A 46 5.95 -3.12 4.44
CA ARG A 46 7.20 -3.44 3.73
C ARG A 46 7.34 -4.94 3.51
N LYS A 47 7.02 -5.72 4.53
CA LYS A 47 7.07 -7.17 4.42
C LYS A 47 6.04 -7.68 3.42
N SER A 48 4.82 -7.16 3.48
CA SER A 48 3.75 -7.55 2.57
C SER A 48 4.09 -7.19 1.13
N TRP A 49 4.70 -6.04 0.91
CA TRP A 49 5.14 -5.64 -0.43
C TRP A 49 6.13 -6.64 -1.00
N ARG A 50 7.04 -7.10 -0.15
CA ARG A 50 8.07 -8.05 -0.57
C ARG A 50 7.50 -9.43 -0.87
N GLU A 51 6.54 -9.88 -0.04
CA GLU A 51 6.04 -11.25 -0.10
C GLU A 51 4.76 -11.40 -0.90
N GLN A 52 3.92 -10.36 -0.93
CA GLN A 52 2.59 -10.41 -1.51
C GLN A 52 2.35 -9.24 -2.43
N ARG A 53 3.35 -8.88 -3.22
CA ARG A 53 3.27 -7.70 -4.09
C ARG A 53 2.03 -7.71 -4.99
N PRO A 54 1.58 -8.86 -5.54
CA PRO A 54 0.38 -8.85 -6.37
C PRO A 54 -0.90 -8.44 -5.65
N ALA A 55 -0.91 -8.46 -4.32
CA ALA A 55 -2.06 -7.98 -3.57
C ALA A 55 -2.17 -6.45 -3.58
N PHE A 56 -1.08 -5.76 -3.89
CA PHE A 56 -1.07 -4.31 -3.97
C PHE A 56 -1.53 -3.88 -5.35
N ARG A 57 -2.52 -2.99 -5.38
CA ARG A 57 -3.15 -2.54 -6.61
C ARG A 57 -2.87 -1.07 -6.84
N PRO A 58 -2.86 -0.62 -8.10
CA PRO A 58 -2.71 0.80 -8.38
C PRO A 58 -3.73 1.62 -7.60
N TYR A 59 -3.28 2.74 -7.07
CA TYR A 59 -4.05 3.51 -6.12
C TYR A 59 -3.90 5.00 -6.40
N ASP A 60 -5.00 5.72 -6.30
CA ASP A 60 -5.02 7.17 -6.47
C ASP A 60 -5.12 7.81 -5.09
N ASP A 61 -4.02 8.43 -4.67
CA ASP A 61 -3.90 9.03 -3.35
C ASP A 61 -4.80 10.26 -3.20
N SER A 62 -5.06 10.98 -4.28
CA SER A 62 -5.85 12.20 -4.20
C SER A 62 -7.33 11.91 -3.93
N THR A 63 -7.83 10.78 -4.37
CA THR A 63 -9.23 10.42 -4.21
C THR A 63 -9.45 9.25 -3.24
N ASP A 64 -8.38 8.67 -2.73
CA ASP A 64 -8.44 7.48 -1.85
C ASP A 64 -9.18 6.34 -2.52
N THR A 65 -8.93 6.14 -3.80
CA THR A 65 -9.58 5.09 -4.57
C THR A 65 -8.56 4.26 -5.34
N PHE A 66 -8.93 3.04 -5.62
CA PHE A 66 -8.12 2.20 -6.51
C PHE A 66 -8.39 2.57 -7.95
N VAL A 67 -7.34 2.51 -8.72
CA VAL A 67 -7.41 2.82 -10.13
C VAL A 67 -7.92 1.62 -10.93
#